data_c573f94aeb172651b43665428bb3e049
#
_entry.id   c573f94aeb172651b43665428bb3e049
#
_cell.length_a   1.000
_cell.length_b   1.000
_cell.length_c   1.000
_cell.angle_alpha   90.00
_cell.angle_beta   90.00
_cell.angle_gamma   90.00
#
_symmetry.space_group_name_H-M   'P 1'
#
loop_
_entity.id
_entity.type
_entity.pdbx_description
1 polymer ?
#
loop_
_entity_poly.entity_id
_entity_poly.type
_entity_poly.pdbx_seq_one_letter_code
_entity_poly.pdbx_strand_id
1 'polypeptide(L)'
;MRIYIPMKNFNARKDLIASISIALFTWMFDRSIKTFKENFYQLLQKNIRETDLNTVKKILISLVFIISATTASAQDSKIAIADLTWTGATAIGHIIQAIITGPMGGEAEIIKGASDGSIIFASMDKGDGSIDVHPDIWMPVQSNNWEKYIEENNTVAINKPYNGTQGMFIPYYLKDKITSFSDLANPAIASMFDKDGNGKGEYWAGDTSWTSTKIWQVKFKSYGLDELWEPEIVSDETFKNQLKIAYDNQKPILFYYWTPEWIFAAYELSQIEEPLVSEGCKVLNLDHQNWLETSTFSCKHTDAEVWIGHSKSLEDRNPAVARMLSNIALSPETINEWTLKIGRDGENPINVAESWVAKNIELVNNWIYK
;
A
#
# COMPACT_ATOMS: atom_id res chain seq x y z
N MET A 1 38.40 7.17 -15.72
CA MET A 1 39.51 6.68 -16.60
C MET A 1 39.95 7.81 -17.50
N ARG A 2 41.14 8.40 -17.28
CA ARG A 2 41.67 9.49 -18.10
C ARG A 2 42.25 8.90 -19.37
N ILE A 3 41.66 9.21 -20.54
CA ILE A 3 42.22 8.84 -21.83
C ILE A 3 43.19 9.95 -22.26
N TYR A 4 44.47 9.59 -22.34
CA TYR A 4 45.55 10.46 -22.84
C TYR A 4 45.67 10.24 -24.35
N ILE A 5 45.44 11.29 -25.17
CA ILE A 5 45.62 11.26 -26.62
C ILE A 5 46.80 12.16 -26.98
N PRO A 6 47.87 11.65 -27.61
CA PRO A 6 49.00 12.47 -27.97
C PRO A 6 48.67 13.33 -29.21
N MET A 7 48.92 14.64 -29.09
CA MET A 7 48.71 15.60 -30.18
C MET A 7 49.91 15.64 -31.12
N LYS A 8 49.76 15.20 -32.34
CA LYS A 8 50.63 15.57 -33.44
C LYS A 8 49.81 15.83 -34.71
N ASN A 9 49.87 17.09 -35.18
CA ASN A 9 49.41 17.64 -36.48
C ASN A 9 47.88 17.58 -36.72
N PHE A 10 47.25 18.64 -36.27
CA PHE A 10 45.79 18.78 -36.27
C PHE A 10 45.28 19.89 -37.22
N ASN A 11 44.36 19.53 -38.08
CA ASN A 11 43.50 20.51 -38.72
C ASN A 11 42.37 20.81 -37.73
N ALA A 12 42.59 21.80 -36.85
CA ALA A 12 41.87 22.07 -35.58
C ALA A 12 40.32 22.09 -35.70
N ARG A 13 39.79 22.19 -36.88
CA ARG A 13 38.33 22.24 -37.18
C ARG A 13 37.67 20.87 -37.25
N LYS A 14 38.33 19.90 -37.89
CA LYS A 14 37.81 18.53 -38.04
C LYS A 14 37.86 17.74 -36.73
N ASP A 15 38.88 18.01 -35.96
CA ASP A 15 39.21 17.24 -34.78
C ASP A 15 38.43 17.72 -33.56
N LEU A 16 38.04 19.00 -33.48
CA LEU A 16 37.13 19.52 -32.49
C LEU A 16 35.72 18.92 -32.70
N ILE A 17 35.24 18.82 -33.94
CA ILE A 17 33.95 18.22 -34.27
C ILE A 17 33.96 16.71 -33.94
N ALA A 18 35.04 16.00 -34.28
CA ALA A 18 35.18 14.59 -33.96
C ALA A 18 35.23 14.33 -32.45
N SER A 19 35.94 15.15 -31.66
CA SER A 19 36.06 15.04 -30.19
C SER A 19 34.72 15.33 -29.50
N ILE A 20 33.99 16.34 -29.94
CA ILE A 20 32.65 16.65 -29.44
C ILE A 20 31.66 15.53 -29.80
N SER A 21 31.75 14.98 -31.03
CA SER A 21 30.89 13.87 -31.43
C SER A 21 31.16 12.58 -30.64
N ILE A 22 32.42 12.29 -30.32
CA ILE A 22 32.80 11.14 -29.53
C ILE A 22 32.34 11.32 -28.06
N ALA A 23 32.49 12.52 -27.48
CA ALA A 23 32.07 12.82 -26.14
C ALA A 23 30.52 12.72 -25.98
N LEU A 24 29.78 13.28 -26.95
CA LEU A 24 28.32 13.17 -27.01
C LEU A 24 27.87 11.71 -27.21
N PHE A 25 28.57 10.97 -28.07
CA PHE A 25 28.28 9.56 -28.33
C PHE A 25 28.52 8.69 -27.09
N THR A 26 29.59 8.92 -26.33
CA THR A 26 29.91 8.19 -25.09
C THR A 26 28.89 8.52 -23.98
N TRP A 27 28.42 9.76 -23.89
CA TRP A 27 27.41 10.18 -22.93
C TRP A 27 26.01 9.64 -23.27
N MET A 28 25.66 9.52 -24.57
CA MET A 28 24.40 8.92 -25.03
C MET A 28 24.38 7.38 -24.96
N PHE A 29 25.53 6.73 -24.68
CA PHE A 29 25.62 5.26 -24.68
C PHE A 29 24.93 4.62 -23.47
N ASP A 30 24.61 5.38 -22.44
CA ASP A 30 24.05 4.87 -21.18
C ASP A 30 22.51 4.77 -21.15
N ARG A 31 21.79 5.23 -22.18
CA ARG A 31 20.32 5.07 -22.26
C ARG A 31 19.82 4.88 -23.69
N SER A 32 19.44 3.65 -23.96
CA SER A 32 18.50 3.12 -25.00
C SER A 32 17.87 4.09 -26.01
N ILE A 33 18.47 4.29 -27.19
CA ILE A 33 17.75 4.47 -28.46
C ILE A 33 18.71 4.12 -29.63
N LYS A 34 18.81 2.84 -29.95
CA LYS A 34 19.72 2.34 -31.02
C LYS A 34 19.44 2.96 -32.37
N THR A 35 18.18 3.11 -32.74
CA THR A 35 17.74 3.65 -34.03
C THR A 35 18.01 5.15 -34.20
N PHE A 36 17.89 5.95 -33.16
CA PHE A 36 18.20 7.39 -33.18
C PHE A 36 19.70 7.63 -33.32
N LYS A 37 20.54 6.82 -32.72
CA LYS A 37 22.01 6.88 -32.79
C LYS A 37 22.50 6.65 -34.23
N GLU A 38 21.97 5.65 -34.92
CA GLU A 38 22.36 5.31 -36.28
C GLU A 38 21.94 6.41 -37.29
N ASN A 39 20.72 6.94 -37.17
CA ASN A 39 20.23 8.02 -38.03
C ASN A 39 20.99 9.33 -37.76
N PHE A 40 21.31 9.67 -36.52
CA PHE A 40 22.06 10.87 -36.17
C PHE A 40 23.53 10.81 -36.67
N TYR A 41 24.16 9.63 -36.55
CA TYR A 41 25.51 9.43 -37.09
C TYR A 41 25.59 9.56 -38.60
N GLN A 42 24.61 9.04 -39.31
CA GLN A 42 24.50 9.18 -40.78
C GLN A 42 24.28 10.65 -41.20
N LEU A 43 23.48 11.41 -40.46
CA LEU A 43 23.21 12.82 -40.69
C LEU A 43 24.46 13.70 -40.47
N LEU A 44 25.23 13.40 -39.42
CA LEU A 44 26.51 14.07 -39.15
C LEU A 44 27.55 13.78 -40.24
N GLN A 45 27.69 12.55 -40.67
CA GLN A 45 28.65 12.21 -41.76
C GLN A 45 28.30 12.85 -43.11
N LYS A 46 27.02 12.98 -43.42
CA LYS A 46 26.55 13.56 -44.65
C LYS A 46 26.75 15.08 -44.71
N ASN A 47 26.62 15.79 -43.60
CA ASN A 47 26.62 17.26 -43.54
C ASN A 47 27.99 17.89 -43.17
N ILE A 48 28.95 17.13 -42.65
CA ILE A 48 30.28 17.66 -42.28
C ILE A 48 31.10 18.13 -43.48
N ARG A 49 30.76 17.70 -44.69
CA ARG A 49 31.51 18.08 -45.91
C ARG A 49 31.19 19.47 -46.44
N GLU A 50 30.06 20.08 -46.08
CA GLU A 50 29.55 21.30 -46.76
C GLU A 50 29.07 22.44 -45.85
N THR A 51 29.12 22.31 -44.51
CA THR A 51 28.56 23.31 -43.59
C THR A 51 29.57 24.25 -42.96
N ASP A 52 29.24 25.55 -42.90
CA ASP A 52 30.02 26.55 -42.22
C ASP A 52 29.92 26.47 -40.70
N LEU A 53 30.89 27.10 -39.97
CA LEU A 53 31.00 27.07 -38.52
C LEU A 53 29.78 27.66 -37.80
N ASN A 54 29.04 28.59 -38.44
CA ASN A 54 27.86 29.23 -37.84
C ASN A 54 26.64 28.30 -37.87
N THR A 55 26.52 27.48 -38.92
CA THR A 55 25.46 26.45 -39.01
C THR A 55 25.69 25.33 -38.00
N VAL A 56 26.95 24.90 -37.79
CA VAL A 56 27.29 23.91 -36.75
C VAL A 56 27.02 24.46 -35.35
N LYS A 57 27.34 25.73 -35.08
CA LYS A 57 26.99 26.37 -33.79
C LYS A 57 25.49 26.45 -33.55
N LYS A 58 24.68 26.78 -34.56
CA LYS A 58 23.21 26.82 -34.46
C LYS A 58 22.61 25.45 -34.19
N ILE A 59 23.14 24.40 -34.81
CA ILE A 59 22.71 23.01 -34.59
C ILE A 59 23.09 22.56 -33.13
N LEU A 60 24.28 22.88 -32.65
CA LEU A 60 24.72 22.59 -31.31
C LEU A 60 23.90 23.34 -30.27
N ILE A 61 23.58 24.62 -30.47
CA ILE A 61 22.73 25.41 -29.58
C ILE A 61 21.31 24.85 -29.58
N SER A 62 20.77 24.46 -30.73
CA SER A 62 19.43 23.82 -30.80
C SER A 62 19.41 22.45 -30.10
N LEU A 63 20.46 21.64 -30.21
CA LEU A 63 20.60 20.38 -29.52
C LEU A 63 20.71 20.58 -27.98
N VAL A 64 21.45 21.58 -27.53
CA VAL A 64 21.53 21.94 -26.10
C VAL A 64 20.15 22.40 -25.59
N PHE A 65 19.41 23.17 -26.36
CA PHE A 65 18.03 23.57 -26.02
C PHE A 65 17.04 22.40 -25.99
N ILE A 66 17.15 21.44 -26.90
CA ILE A 66 16.33 20.23 -26.93
C ILE A 66 16.69 19.32 -25.76
N ILE A 67 17.97 19.17 -25.44
CA ILE A 67 18.44 18.40 -24.27
C ILE A 67 18.02 19.09 -22.96
N SER A 68 18.06 20.42 -22.89
CA SER A 68 17.57 21.18 -21.71
C SER A 68 16.03 21.12 -21.57
N ALA A 69 15.29 21.00 -22.68
CA ALA A 69 13.85 20.84 -22.64
C ALA A 69 13.41 19.42 -22.28
N THR A 70 14.26 18.40 -22.55
CA THR A 70 13.99 17.00 -22.13
C THR A 70 14.52 16.68 -20.74
N THR A 71 15.32 17.55 -20.14
CA THR A 71 15.68 17.58 -18.71
C THR A 71 14.83 18.56 -17.90
N ALA A 72 13.66 18.99 -18.40
CA ALA A 72 12.57 19.27 -17.49
C ALA A 72 12.33 17.93 -16.76
N SER A 73 13.07 17.76 -15.70
CA SER A 73 13.03 16.66 -14.79
C SER A 73 11.55 16.42 -14.47
N ALA A 74 11.01 15.28 -14.88
CA ALA A 74 10.25 14.58 -13.87
C ALA A 74 11.21 14.60 -12.66
N GLN A 75 10.99 15.51 -11.74
CA GLN A 75 11.60 15.46 -10.43
C GLN A 75 11.19 14.07 -9.97
N ASP A 76 12.14 13.14 -9.87
CA ASP A 76 11.92 11.82 -9.31
C ASP A 76 11.49 12.09 -7.86
N SER A 77 10.25 12.49 -7.71
CA SER A 77 9.66 12.72 -6.41
C SER A 77 9.49 11.33 -5.83
N LYS A 78 10.26 11.06 -4.81
CA LYS A 78 10.20 9.86 -4.00
C LYS A 78 8.74 9.54 -3.69
N ILE A 79 8.30 8.33 -3.98
CA ILE A 79 6.93 7.90 -3.79
C ILE A 79 6.70 7.62 -2.31
N ALA A 80 5.75 8.31 -1.71
CA ALA A 80 5.41 8.20 -0.29
C ALA A 80 4.28 7.18 -0.09
N ILE A 81 4.60 6.04 0.55
CA ILE A 81 3.67 4.94 0.83
C ILE A 81 3.29 4.98 2.30
N ALA A 82 2.00 5.00 2.63
CA ALA A 82 1.54 5.00 4.00
C ALA A 82 1.95 3.71 4.75
N ASP A 83 2.43 3.86 5.99
CA ASP A 83 2.72 2.76 6.90
C ASP A 83 1.49 2.47 7.75
N LEU A 84 0.82 1.39 7.42
CA LEU A 84 -0.31 0.89 8.20
C LEU A 84 0.18 -0.16 9.21
N THR A 85 -0.48 -0.23 10.36
CA THR A 85 0.03 -0.97 11.53
C THR A 85 -0.19 -2.49 11.50
N TRP A 86 -0.92 -3.02 10.50
CA TRP A 86 -1.16 -4.46 10.39
C TRP A 86 -0.31 -5.12 9.32
N THR A 87 -0.03 -6.41 9.50
CA THR A 87 0.97 -7.16 8.71
C THR A 87 0.66 -7.18 7.21
N GLY A 88 -0.61 -7.36 6.82
CA GLY A 88 -1.02 -7.37 5.40
C GLY A 88 -0.66 -6.08 4.69
N ALA A 89 -1.01 -4.93 5.27
CA ALA A 89 -0.69 -3.62 4.70
C ALA A 89 0.82 -3.36 4.67
N THR A 90 1.54 -3.74 5.73
CA THR A 90 3.01 -3.65 5.77
C THR A 90 3.62 -4.46 4.62
N ALA A 91 3.13 -5.67 4.38
CA ALA A 91 3.60 -6.51 3.28
C ALA A 91 3.36 -5.84 1.92
N ILE A 92 2.12 -5.40 1.65
CA ILE A 92 1.75 -4.75 0.39
C ILE A 92 2.56 -3.48 0.16
N GLY A 93 2.71 -2.63 1.19
CA GLY A 93 3.50 -1.41 1.12
C GLY A 93 4.96 -1.68 0.72
N HIS A 94 5.60 -2.70 1.32
CA HIS A 94 6.98 -3.05 0.97
C HIS A 94 7.09 -3.73 -0.39
N ILE A 95 6.09 -4.49 -0.84
CA ILE A 95 6.04 -5.02 -2.22
C ILE A 95 6.00 -3.87 -3.23
N ILE A 96 5.14 -2.86 -3.01
CA ILE A 96 5.07 -1.67 -3.86
C ILE A 96 6.42 -0.94 -3.86
N GLN A 97 7.03 -0.75 -2.67
CA GLN A 97 8.36 -0.16 -2.54
C GLN A 97 9.40 -0.93 -3.34
N ALA A 98 9.47 -2.26 -3.18
CA ALA A 98 10.43 -3.10 -3.88
C ALA A 98 10.26 -3.09 -5.40
N ILE A 99 9.02 -3.00 -5.91
CA ILE A 99 8.75 -2.85 -7.35
C ILE A 99 9.27 -1.51 -7.86
N ILE A 100 8.99 -0.42 -7.14
CA ILE A 100 9.42 0.92 -7.55
C ILE A 100 10.94 1.05 -7.51
N THR A 101 11.58 0.60 -6.43
CA THR A 101 13.04 0.75 -6.23
C THR A 101 13.87 -0.24 -7.04
N GLY A 102 13.32 -1.42 -7.34
CA GLY A 102 13.99 -2.48 -8.11
C GLY A 102 13.69 -2.38 -9.62
N PRO A 103 12.69 -3.10 -10.15
CA PRO A 103 12.43 -3.16 -11.60
C PRO A 103 12.17 -1.82 -12.28
N MET A 104 11.56 -0.86 -11.59
CA MET A 104 11.26 0.46 -12.14
C MET A 104 12.43 1.46 -11.99
N GLY A 105 13.39 1.22 -11.07
CA GLY A 105 14.56 2.08 -10.83
C GLY A 105 14.22 3.46 -10.28
N GLY A 106 13.07 3.61 -9.62
CA GLY A 106 12.62 4.84 -8.97
C GLY A 106 12.99 4.89 -7.49
N GLU A 107 12.45 5.88 -6.77
CA GLU A 107 12.61 6.03 -5.32
C GLU A 107 11.25 5.93 -4.62
N ALA A 108 11.20 5.19 -3.51
CA ALA A 108 10.00 5.07 -2.68
C ALA A 108 10.36 4.95 -1.19
N GLU A 109 9.50 5.45 -0.32
CA GLU A 109 9.64 5.34 1.12
C GLU A 109 8.32 4.99 1.82
N ILE A 110 8.46 4.32 2.96
CA ILE A 110 7.36 4.04 3.87
C ILE A 110 7.25 5.19 4.87
N ILE A 111 6.12 5.88 4.89
CA ILE A 111 5.83 7.01 5.78
C ILE A 111 5.23 6.48 7.08
N LYS A 112 6.06 6.42 8.11
CA LYS A 112 5.67 5.90 9.43
C LYS A 112 4.68 6.81 10.15
N GLY A 113 3.76 6.18 10.90
CA GLY A 113 2.75 6.88 11.70
C GLY A 113 1.53 7.36 10.92
N ALA A 114 1.44 7.04 9.64
CA ALA A 114 0.29 7.38 8.80
C ALA A 114 -0.71 6.21 8.75
N SER A 115 -1.33 5.86 9.88
CA SER A 115 -2.20 4.68 9.99
C SER A 115 -3.70 5.00 10.06
N ASP A 116 -4.07 6.28 10.19
CA ASP A 116 -5.47 6.73 10.14
C ASP A 116 -5.93 6.92 8.69
N GLY A 117 -6.97 6.16 8.29
CA GLY A 117 -7.48 6.20 6.93
C GLY A 117 -7.90 7.60 6.48
N SER A 118 -8.56 8.39 7.33
CA SER A 118 -9.00 9.74 6.98
C SER A 118 -7.82 10.69 6.75
N ILE A 119 -6.74 10.56 7.51
CA ILE A 119 -5.51 11.35 7.34
C ILE A 119 -4.81 10.96 6.03
N ILE A 120 -4.73 9.66 5.73
CA ILE A 120 -4.11 9.17 4.51
C ILE A 120 -4.86 9.67 3.27
N PHE A 121 -6.18 9.49 3.23
CA PHE A 121 -7.00 9.96 2.12
C PHE A 121 -6.91 11.48 1.94
N ALA A 122 -6.98 12.26 3.02
CA ALA A 122 -6.82 13.72 2.96
C ALA A 122 -5.43 14.15 2.47
N SER A 123 -4.39 13.38 2.75
CA SER A 123 -3.03 13.64 2.25
C SER A 123 -2.90 13.30 0.76
N MET A 124 -3.49 12.21 0.30
CA MET A 124 -3.56 11.87 -1.14
C MET A 124 -4.37 12.90 -1.93
N ASP A 125 -5.46 13.43 -1.35
CA ASP A 125 -6.31 14.48 -1.96
C ASP A 125 -5.54 15.79 -2.21
N LYS A 126 -4.63 16.18 -1.30
CA LYS A 126 -3.77 17.35 -1.51
C LYS A 126 -2.87 17.23 -2.75
N GLY A 127 -2.46 16.05 -3.11
CA GLY A 127 -1.59 15.78 -4.26
C GLY A 127 -0.18 16.35 -4.17
N ASP A 128 0.28 16.69 -2.95
CA ASP A 128 1.57 17.34 -2.69
C ASP A 128 2.74 16.35 -2.50
N GLY A 129 2.47 15.04 -2.55
CA GLY A 129 3.47 13.99 -2.36
C GLY A 129 3.78 13.66 -0.90
N SER A 130 3.04 14.21 0.06
CA SER A 130 3.20 13.88 1.48
C SER A 130 2.80 12.42 1.78
N ILE A 131 1.75 11.93 1.11
CA ILE A 131 1.39 10.52 0.97
C ILE A 131 0.83 10.34 -0.44
N ASP A 132 1.39 9.37 -1.16
CA ASP A 132 0.96 9.03 -2.51
C ASP A 132 0.14 7.76 -2.57
N VAL A 133 0.38 6.80 -1.68
CA VAL A 133 -0.20 5.46 -1.76
C VAL A 133 -0.78 5.03 -0.41
N HIS A 134 -2.03 4.56 -0.46
CA HIS A 134 -2.68 3.78 0.60
C HIS A 134 -2.64 2.30 0.19
N PRO A 135 -1.83 1.46 0.85
CA PRO A 135 -1.60 0.09 0.37
C PRO A 135 -2.79 -0.86 0.59
N ASP A 136 -3.78 -0.53 1.45
CA ASP A 136 -4.74 -1.53 1.92
C ASP A 136 -6.06 -0.91 2.39
N ILE A 137 -6.92 -0.48 1.43
CA ILE A 137 -8.22 0.18 1.66
C ILE A 137 -9.32 -0.88 1.82
N TRP A 138 -9.85 -1.02 3.01
CA TRP A 138 -10.90 -1.98 3.35
C TRP A 138 -12.30 -1.41 3.16
N MET A 139 -13.06 -1.95 2.19
CA MET A 139 -14.47 -1.63 1.98
C MET A 139 -15.36 -2.73 2.59
N PRO A 140 -16.47 -2.38 3.26
CA PRO A 140 -17.06 -1.04 3.40
C PRO A 140 -16.60 -0.25 4.64
N VAL A 141 -15.51 -0.61 5.31
CA VAL A 141 -15.01 0.11 6.51
C VAL A 141 -14.69 1.57 6.19
N GLN A 142 -14.11 1.83 5.02
CA GLN A 142 -13.70 3.17 4.56
C GLN A 142 -14.78 3.87 3.70
N SER A 143 -16.07 3.54 3.84
CA SER A 143 -17.14 4.06 2.98
C SER A 143 -17.19 5.59 2.89
N ASN A 144 -17.04 6.31 4.02
CA ASN A 144 -17.07 7.76 4.04
C ASN A 144 -15.89 8.38 3.25
N ASN A 145 -14.70 7.80 3.42
CA ASN A 145 -13.51 8.23 2.68
C ASN A 145 -13.63 7.88 1.19
N TRP A 146 -14.20 6.73 0.87
CA TRP A 146 -14.46 6.29 -0.50
C TRP A 146 -15.39 7.27 -1.23
N GLU A 147 -16.58 7.54 -0.64
CA GLU A 147 -17.54 8.50 -1.18
C GLU A 147 -16.88 9.84 -1.46
N LYS A 148 -16.20 10.42 -0.45
CA LYS A 148 -15.62 11.75 -0.54
C LYS A 148 -14.47 11.85 -1.54
N TYR A 149 -13.48 10.95 -1.50
CA TYR A 149 -12.21 11.13 -2.22
C TYR A 149 -12.13 10.37 -3.55
N ILE A 150 -12.92 9.29 -3.70
CA ILE A 150 -12.95 8.50 -4.93
C ILE A 150 -14.14 8.90 -5.81
N GLU A 151 -15.36 8.98 -5.22
CA GLU A 151 -16.57 9.26 -5.99
C GLU A 151 -16.81 10.76 -6.20
N GLU A 152 -16.77 11.58 -5.12
CA GLU A 152 -17.07 13.01 -5.20
C GLU A 152 -15.88 13.83 -5.72
N ASN A 153 -14.76 13.86 -4.98
CA ASN A 153 -13.57 14.66 -5.35
C ASN A 153 -12.84 14.07 -6.55
N ASN A 154 -12.91 12.75 -6.72
CA ASN A 154 -12.20 12.03 -7.78
C ASN A 154 -10.68 12.30 -7.80
N THR A 155 -10.07 12.39 -6.61
CA THR A 155 -8.65 12.70 -6.39
C THR A 155 -7.80 11.48 -6.07
N VAL A 156 -8.45 10.35 -5.74
CA VAL A 156 -7.81 9.07 -5.47
C VAL A 156 -8.24 8.04 -6.53
N ALA A 157 -7.27 7.36 -7.13
CA ALA A 157 -7.48 6.22 -8.01
C ALA A 157 -7.23 4.90 -7.26
N ILE A 158 -7.81 3.82 -7.76
CA ILE A 158 -7.76 2.48 -7.14
C ILE A 158 -7.37 1.41 -8.15
N ASN A 159 -6.87 0.28 -7.65
CA ASN A 159 -6.53 -0.91 -8.45
C ASN A 159 -7.74 -1.86 -8.62
N LYS A 160 -7.48 -3.16 -8.82
CA LYS A 160 -8.45 -4.25 -8.69
C LYS A 160 -8.42 -4.80 -7.28
N PRO A 161 -9.60 -5.03 -6.63
CA PRO A 161 -9.62 -5.52 -5.27
C PRO A 161 -9.22 -6.99 -5.16
N TYR A 162 -8.83 -7.36 -3.96
CA TYR A 162 -8.92 -8.74 -3.49
C TYR A 162 -10.04 -8.87 -2.46
N ASN A 163 -10.51 -10.10 -2.24
CA ASN A 163 -11.57 -10.34 -1.27
C ASN A 163 -10.98 -10.62 0.12
N GLY A 164 -11.65 -10.07 1.13
CA GLY A 164 -11.37 -10.34 2.54
C GLY A 164 -12.64 -10.68 3.31
N THR A 165 -12.49 -11.32 4.45
CA THR A 165 -13.57 -11.52 5.43
C THR A 165 -13.18 -10.88 6.74
N GLN A 166 -14.14 -10.48 7.55
CA GLN A 166 -13.88 -9.90 8.87
C GLN A 166 -14.99 -10.30 9.84
N GLY A 167 -14.63 -10.36 11.13
CA GLY A 167 -15.60 -10.75 12.14
C GLY A 167 -14.98 -10.83 13.54
N MET A 168 -15.76 -11.30 14.49
CA MET A 168 -15.26 -11.67 15.81
C MET A 168 -14.89 -13.13 15.85
N PHE A 169 -13.77 -13.40 16.49
CA PHE A 169 -13.18 -14.74 16.58
C PHE A 169 -12.89 -15.12 18.02
N ILE A 170 -12.88 -16.42 18.23
CA ILE A 170 -12.45 -17.08 19.47
C ILE A 170 -11.50 -18.24 19.12
N PRO A 171 -10.64 -18.70 20.03
CA PRO A 171 -9.94 -19.97 19.87
C PRO A 171 -10.94 -21.13 19.72
N TYR A 172 -10.60 -22.05 18.83
CA TYR A 172 -11.47 -23.19 18.46
C TYR A 172 -11.90 -24.05 19.65
N TYR A 173 -11.11 -24.12 20.71
CA TYR A 173 -11.47 -24.86 21.94
C TYR A 173 -12.67 -24.24 22.71
N LEU A 174 -13.17 -23.07 22.31
CA LEU A 174 -14.38 -22.44 22.87
C LEU A 174 -15.62 -22.58 21.96
N LYS A 175 -15.49 -23.17 20.76
CA LYS A 175 -16.54 -23.21 19.73
C LYS A 175 -17.86 -23.86 20.21
N ASP A 176 -17.77 -24.85 21.11
CA ASP A 176 -18.95 -25.53 21.65
C ASP A 176 -19.69 -24.73 22.73
N LYS A 177 -19.10 -23.63 23.21
CA LYS A 177 -19.67 -22.73 24.21
C LYS A 177 -20.18 -21.43 23.60
N ILE A 178 -19.55 -20.97 22.50
CA ILE A 178 -19.86 -19.71 21.85
C ILE A 178 -19.90 -19.94 20.35
N THR A 179 -21.07 -19.82 19.76
CA THR A 179 -21.31 -20.02 18.33
C THR A 179 -21.75 -18.73 17.65
N SER A 180 -22.42 -17.85 18.39
CA SER A 180 -23.06 -16.65 17.86
C SER A 180 -23.00 -15.48 18.84
N PHE A 181 -23.28 -14.27 18.34
CA PHE A 181 -23.39 -13.08 19.18
C PHE A 181 -24.46 -13.19 20.28
N SER A 182 -25.51 -13.99 20.07
CA SER A 182 -26.53 -14.23 21.10
C SER A 182 -25.98 -14.93 22.34
N ASP A 183 -24.94 -15.75 22.19
CA ASP A 183 -24.30 -16.42 23.32
C ASP A 183 -23.55 -15.43 24.24
N LEU A 184 -23.05 -14.32 23.66
CA LEU A 184 -22.35 -13.25 24.39
C LEU A 184 -23.27 -12.50 25.37
N ALA A 185 -24.60 -12.58 25.21
CA ALA A 185 -25.57 -12.01 26.14
C ALA A 185 -25.71 -12.80 27.47
N ASN A 186 -25.04 -13.95 27.56
CA ASN A 186 -25.02 -14.75 28.79
C ASN A 186 -23.96 -14.22 29.75
N PRO A 187 -24.32 -13.75 31.00
CA PRO A 187 -23.34 -13.25 31.97
C PRO A 187 -22.29 -14.28 32.39
N ALA A 188 -22.61 -15.57 32.35
CA ALA A 188 -21.64 -16.62 32.65
C ALA A 188 -20.59 -16.77 31.54
N ILE A 189 -20.92 -16.44 30.28
CA ILE A 189 -19.97 -16.37 29.19
C ILE A 189 -19.09 -15.13 29.38
N ALA A 190 -19.68 -13.94 29.56
CA ALA A 190 -18.93 -12.71 29.76
C ALA A 190 -17.91 -12.81 30.91
N SER A 191 -18.30 -13.39 32.03
CA SER A 191 -17.41 -13.59 33.20
C SER A 191 -16.19 -14.48 32.92
N MET A 192 -16.22 -15.32 31.87
CA MET A 192 -15.03 -16.10 31.46
C MET A 192 -13.92 -15.21 30.89
N PHE A 193 -14.29 -14.05 30.34
CA PHE A 193 -13.42 -13.09 29.67
C PHE A 193 -13.08 -11.87 30.54
N ASP A 194 -13.62 -11.81 31.76
CA ASP A 194 -13.31 -10.77 32.77
C ASP A 194 -11.90 -11.00 33.32
N LYS A 195 -10.92 -10.24 32.77
CA LYS A 195 -9.50 -10.42 33.11
C LYS A 195 -9.08 -9.56 34.31
N ASP A 196 -9.74 -8.42 34.51
CA ASP A 196 -9.39 -7.46 35.56
C ASP A 196 -10.31 -7.54 36.82
N GLY A 197 -11.40 -8.30 36.74
CA GLY A 197 -12.32 -8.54 37.84
C GLY A 197 -13.34 -7.43 38.09
N ASN A 198 -13.61 -6.61 37.03
CA ASN A 198 -14.57 -5.50 37.11
C ASN A 198 -16.02 -5.92 36.83
N GLY A 199 -16.23 -7.18 36.45
CA GLY A 199 -17.55 -7.78 36.20
C GLY A 199 -17.97 -7.71 34.74
N LYS A 200 -17.14 -7.21 33.82
CA LYS A 200 -17.34 -7.21 32.38
C LYS A 200 -16.33 -8.12 31.70
N GLY A 201 -16.74 -8.78 30.64
CA GLY A 201 -15.83 -9.48 29.75
C GLY A 201 -15.13 -8.49 28.80
N GLU A 202 -13.84 -8.69 28.54
CA GLU A 202 -13.13 -7.87 27.55
C GLU A 202 -13.07 -8.56 26.19
N TYR A 203 -13.19 -7.73 25.16
CA TYR A 203 -12.93 -8.13 23.77
C TYR A 203 -11.96 -7.17 23.11
N TRP A 204 -11.02 -7.67 22.33
CA TRP A 204 -10.16 -6.80 21.55
C TRP A 204 -10.94 -6.24 20.34
N ALA A 205 -11.14 -4.91 20.36
CA ALA A 205 -11.90 -4.22 19.32
C ALA A 205 -11.03 -3.80 18.13
N GLY A 206 -9.71 -3.76 18.28
CA GLY A 206 -8.75 -3.30 17.30
C GLY A 206 -7.76 -2.28 17.85
N ASP A 207 -6.87 -1.79 17.00
CA ASP A 207 -5.92 -0.71 17.30
C ASP A 207 -6.65 0.65 17.40
N THR A 208 -6.10 1.58 18.19
CA THR A 208 -6.67 2.92 18.40
C THR A 208 -6.84 3.74 17.12
N SER A 209 -6.01 3.49 16.11
CA SER A 209 -6.02 4.20 14.82
C SER A 209 -7.02 3.63 13.81
N TRP A 210 -7.63 2.49 14.08
CA TRP A 210 -8.49 1.82 13.10
C TRP A 210 -9.94 2.27 13.17
N THR A 211 -10.53 2.53 12.02
CA THR A 211 -11.98 2.80 11.90
C THR A 211 -12.81 1.61 12.39
N SER A 212 -12.36 0.38 12.15
CA SER A 212 -13.02 -0.85 12.62
C SER A 212 -13.14 -0.91 14.13
N THR A 213 -12.21 -0.33 14.89
CA THR A 213 -12.27 -0.27 16.36
C THR A 213 -13.52 0.47 16.84
N LYS A 214 -13.88 1.58 16.22
CA LYS A 214 -15.14 2.29 16.50
C LYS A 214 -16.35 1.46 16.05
N ILE A 215 -16.26 0.83 14.89
CA ILE A 215 -17.36 -0.01 14.35
C ILE A 215 -17.69 -1.14 15.33
N TRP A 216 -16.69 -1.83 15.87
CA TRP A 216 -16.94 -2.93 16.83
C TRP A 216 -17.54 -2.46 18.13
N GLN A 217 -17.19 -1.28 18.65
CA GLN A 217 -17.85 -0.68 19.80
C GLN A 217 -19.33 -0.36 19.49
N VAL A 218 -19.62 0.20 18.31
CA VAL A 218 -21.00 0.43 17.83
C VAL A 218 -21.77 -0.91 17.76
N LYS A 219 -21.14 -1.97 17.26
CA LYS A 219 -21.78 -3.29 17.13
C LYS A 219 -22.13 -3.87 18.51
N PHE A 220 -21.21 -3.89 19.45
CA PHE A 220 -21.45 -4.38 20.81
C PHE A 220 -22.60 -3.62 21.49
N LYS A 221 -22.63 -2.29 21.39
CA LYS A 221 -23.74 -1.47 21.86
C LYS A 221 -25.04 -1.81 21.11
N SER A 222 -25.01 -1.94 19.78
CA SER A 222 -26.20 -2.22 18.98
C SER A 222 -26.81 -3.61 19.25
N TYR A 223 -25.99 -4.56 19.69
CA TYR A 223 -26.43 -5.87 20.16
C TYR A 223 -26.87 -5.89 21.63
N GLY A 224 -26.76 -4.74 22.35
CA GLY A 224 -27.09 -4.64 23.77
C GLY A 224 -26.10 -5.38 24.69
N LEU A 225 -24.83 -5.47 24.25
CA LEU A 225 -23.78 -6.20 24.96
C LEU A 225 -22.88 -5.28 25.82
N ASP A 226 -22.99 -3.98 25.71
CA ASP A 226 -22.16 -2.97 26.34
C ASP A 226 -22.28 -2.91 27.89
N GLU A 227 -23.34 -3.49 28.45
CA GLU A 227 -23.46 -3.69 29.93
C GLU A 227 -22.62 -4.86 30.43
N LEU A 228 -22.40 -5.88 29.59
CA LEU A 228 -21.67 -7.11 29.93
C LEU A 228 -20.24 -7.15 29.43
N TRP A 229 -19.91 -6.33 28.43
CA TRP A 229 -18.63 -6.36 27.73
C TRP A 229 -18.04 -4.97 27.62
N GLU A 230 -16.70 -4.91 27.63
CA GLU A 230 -15.97 -3.68 27.33
C GLU A 230 -14.85 -3.90 26.31
N PRO A 231 -14.54 -2.88 25.48
CA PRO A 231 -13.51 -3.00 24.49
C PRO A 231 -12.11 -2.87 25.09
N GLU A 232 -11.25 -3.84 24.84
CA GLU A 232 -9.81 -3.69 24.98
C GLU A 232 -9.24 -3.08 23.71
N ILE A 233 -8.60 -1.92 23.81
CA ILE A 233 -8.06 -1.18 22.68
C ILE A 233 -6.55 -1.05 22.85
N VAL A 234 -5.81 -1.95 22.23
CA VAL A 234 -4.34 -2.00 22.25
C VAL A 234 -3.82 -2.22 20.84
N SER A 235 -2.54 -1.97 20.61
CA SER A 235 -1.92 -2.18 19.29
C SER A 235 -2.05 -3.65 18.82
N ASP A 236 -2.08 -3.86 17.51
CA ASP A 236 -2.11 -5.17 16.86
C ASP A 236 -0.95 -6.07 17.35
N GLU A 237 0.24 -5.51 17.53
CA GLU A 237 1.39 -6.23 18.11
C GLU A 237 1.12 -6.70 19.55
N THR A 238 0.56 -5.82 20.40
CA THR A 238 0.19 -6.18 21.78
C THR A 238 -0.87 -7.27 21.79
N PHE A 239 -1.91 -7.13 20.96
CA PHE A 239 -2.96 -8.14 20.82
C PHE A 239 -2.39 -9.50 20.38
N LYS A 240 -1.52 -9.55 19.37
CA LYS A 240 -0.91 -10.81 18.91
C LYS A 240 -0.13 -11.52 20.01
N ASN A 241 0.56 -10.77 20.87
CA ASN A 241 1.22 -11.33 22.05
C ASN A 241 0.20 -11.86 23.08
N GLN A 242 -0.91 -11.15 23.30
CA GLN A 242 -1.99 -11.61 24.17
C GLN A 242 -2.67 -12.87 23.61
N LEU A 243 -2.94 -12.91 22.29
CA LEU A 243 -3.50 -14.09 21.64
C LEU A 243 -2.59 -15.31 21.81
N LYS A 244 -1.29 -15.14 21.61
CA LYS A 244 -0.32 -16.22 21.82
C LYS A 244 -0.37 -16.74 23.25
N ILE A 245 -0.34 -15.84 24.24
CA ILE A 245 -0.39 -16.22 25.67
C ILE A 245 -1.71 -16.91 26.01
N ALA A 246 -2.83 -16.40 25.54
CA ALA A 246 -4.14 -16.99 25.76
C ALA A 246 -4.23 -18.39 25.13
N TYR A 247 -3.79 -18.54 23.89
CA TYR A 247 -3.84 -19.80 23.16
C TYR A 247 -2.95 -20.86 23.80
N ASP A 248 -1.72 -20.54 24.15
CA ASP A 248 -0.76 -21.45 24.80
C ASP A 248 -1.26 -21.96 26.17
N ASN A 249 -2.05 -21.15 26.87
CA ASN A 249 -2.59 -21.48 28.19
C ASN A 249 -4.07 -21.90 28.14
N GLN A 250 -4.66 -22.08 26.98
CA GLN A 250 -6.09 -22.37 26.75
C GLN A 250 -7.03 -21.42 27.51
N LYS A 251 -6.67 -20.13 27.56
CA LYS A 251 -7.48 -19.07 28.17
C LYS A 251 -8.44 -18.48 27.16
N PRO A 252 -9.63 -18.02 27.60
CA PRO A 252 -10.56 -17.36 26.71
C PRO A 252 -10.01 -16.02 26.23
N ILE A 253 -10.22 -15.75 24.94
CA ILE A 253 -9.97 -14.46 24.31
C ILE A 253 -11.00 -14.27 23.19
N LEU A 254 -11.63 -13.10 23.14
CA LEU A 254 -12.60 -12.69 22.13
C LEU A 254 -12.01 -11.50 21.37
N PHE A 255 -11.98 -11.55 20.03
CA PHE A 255 -11.29 -10.53 19.28
C PHE A 255 -11.82 -10.35 17.87
N TYR A 256 -11.76 -9.11 17.40
CA TYR A 256 -11.95 -8.77 16.00
C TYR A 256 -10.73 -9.18 15.18
N TYR A 257 -10.94 -9.78 14.00
CA TYR A 257 -9.89 -9.99 13.03
C TYR A 257 -10.44 -10.17 11.61
N TRP A 258 -9.53 -10.42 10.65
CA TRP A 258 -9.88 -10.52 9.22
C TRP A 258 -8.97 -11.52 8.49
N THR A 259 -9.43 -11.97 7.31
CA THR A 259 -8.62 -12.74 6.36
C THR A 259 -8.40 -11.92 5.08
N PRO A 260 -7.26 -12.05 4.39
CA PRO A 260 -6.12 -12.92 4.67
C PRO A 260 -5.19 -12.39 5.78
N GLU A 261 -4.81 -13.23 6.74
CA GLU A 261 -3.83 -12.93 7.78
C GLU A 261 -3.23 -14.20 8.39
N TRP A 262 -1.97 -14.15 8.79
CA TRP A 262 -1.19 -15.30 9.23
C TRP A 262 -1.71 -16.00 10.48
N ILE A 263 -2.42 -15.33 11.35
CA ILE A 263 -2.92 -15.90 12.59
C ILE A 263 -3.81 -17.12 12.35
N PHE A 264 -4.54 -17.15 11.22
CA PHE A 264 -5.40 -18.28 10.84
C PHE A 264 -4.62 -19.52 10.39
N ALA A 265 -3.35 -19.35 10.02
CA ALA A 265 -2.45 -20.47 9.76
C ALA A 265 -1.70 -20.93 11.04
N ALA A 266 -1.55 -20.04 12.01
CA ALA A 266 -0.84 -20.33 13.26
C ALA A 266 -1.75 -20.89 14.38
N TYR A 267 -3.02 -20.49 14.39
CA TYR A 267 -3.99 -20.83 15.41
C TYR A 267 -5.28 -21.40 14.81
N GLU A 268 -5.85 -22.39 15.46
CA GLU A 268 -7.18 -22.89 15.11
C GLU A 268 -8.23 -21.97 15.76
N LEU A 269 -8.90 -21.16 14.94
CA LEU A 269 -9.82 -20.12 15.35
C LEU A 269 -11.23 -20.42 14.84
N SER A 270 -12.25 -19.97 15.55
CA SER A 270 -13.65 -20.05 15.15
C SER A 270 -14.25 -18.64 15.08
N GLN A 271 -14.85 -18.32 13.94
CA GLN A 271 -15.64 -17.10 13.82
C GLN A 271 -16.99 -17.31 14.49
N ILE A 272 -17.46 -16.34 15.27
CA ILE A 272 -18.80 -16.37 15.85
C ILE A 272 -19.81 -15.75 14.89
N GLU A 273 -21.01 -16.35 14.81
CA GLU A 273 -22.04 -15.91 13.89
C GLU A 273 -22.69 -14.61 14.34
N GLU A 274 -22.87 -13.70 13.38
CA GLU A 274 -23.61 -12.47 13.55
C GLU A 274 -24.99 -12.56 12.87
N PRO A 275 -26.00 -11.78 13.32
CA PRO A 275 -27.28 -11.68 12.66
C PRO A 275 -27.12 -11.29 11.18
N LEU A 276 -27.96 -11.86 10.31
CA LEU A 276 -27.94 -11.55 8.88
C LEU A 276 -28.24 -10.08 8.61
N VAL A 277 -27.78 -9.59 7.47
CA VAL A 277 -28.06 -8.23 7.01
C VAL A 277 -29.57 -8.04 6.82
N SER A 278 -30.09 -6.94 7.34
CA SER A 278 -31.49 -6.52 7.19
C SER A 278 -31.55 -5.02 6.92
N GLU A 279 -32.68 -4.55 6.39
CA GLU A 279 -32.86 -3.11 6.13
C GLU A 279 -32.73 -2.31 7.42
N GLY A 280 -31.97 -1.23 7.38
CA GLY A 280 -31.76 -0.34 8.54
C GLY A 280 -30.83 -0.88 9.63
N CYS A 281 -30.25 -2.10 9.46
CA CYS A 281 -29.35 -2.67 10.47
C CYS A 281 -28.02 -1.92 10.63
N LYS A 282 -27.70 -0.99 9.71
CA LYS A 282 -26.44 -0.23 9.73
C LYS A 282 -26.68 1.25 9.44
N VAL A 283 -26.32 2.10 10.39
CA VAL A 283 -26.17 3.57 10.24
C VAL A 283 -24.89 3.97 10.95
N LEU A 284 -23.92 4.49 10.24
CA LEU A 284 -22.63 4.86 10.81
C LEU A 284 -22.36 6.36 10.64
N ASN A 285 -22.10 7.05 11.76
CA ASN A 285 -21.75 8.47 11.85
C ASN A 285 -20.39 8.63 12.54
N LEU A 286 -19.37 7.89 12.10
CA LEU A 286 -18.09 7.72 12.82
C LEU A 286 -17.26 9.01 12.97
N ASP A 287 -17.50 10.02 12.13
CA ASP A 287 -16.86 11.34 12.18
C ASP A 287 -17.56 12.33 13.10
N HIS A 288 -18.74 11.96 13.60
CA HIS A 288 -19.49 12.80 14.52
C HIS A 288 -18.91 12.72 15.93
N GLN A 289 -18.96 13.84 16.70
CA GLN A 289 -18.45 13.88 18.09
C GLN A 289 -19.09 12.78 18.97
N ASN A 290 -20.40 12.55 18.80
CA ASN A 290 -21.16 11.51 19.51
C ASN A 290 -21.37 10.29 18.63
N TRP A 291 -20.31 9.82 17.96
CA TRP A 291 -20.36 8.74 16.98
C TRP A 291 -20.93 7.43 17.55
N LEU A 292 -20.66 7.12 18.81
CA LEU A 292 -21.12 5.89 19.45
C LEU A 292 -22.65 5.93 19.64
N GLU A 293 -23.20 7.06 20.09
CA GLU A 293 -24.65 7.22 20.35
C GLU A 293 -25.45 7.35 19.06
N THR A 294 -24.88 7.99 18.03
CA THR A 294 -25.57 8.28 16.77
C THR A 294 -25.44 7.18 15.73
N SER A 295 -24.63 6.15 16.01
CA SER A 295 -24.42 5.02 15.13
C SER A 295 -25.13 3.76 15.64
N THR A 296 -25.54 2.91 14.68
CA THR A 296 -26.06 1.55 14.91
C THR A 296 -25.48 0.59 13.89
N PHE A 297 -25.15 -0.64 14.31
CA PHE A 297 -24.72 -1.71 13.41
C PHE A 297 -25.01 -3.07 14.08
N SER A 298 -26.18 -3.65 13.79
CA SER A 298 -26.71 -4.86 14.42
C SER A 298 -26.82 -6.06 13.49
N CYS A 299 -25.94 -6.16 12.51
CA CYS A 299 -25.88 -7.28 11.56
C CYS A 299 -24.44 -7.59 11.16
N LYS A 300 -24.24 -8.74 10.48
CA LYS A 300 -22.90 -9.14 10.02
C LYS A 300 -22.31 -8.11 9.06
N HIS A 301 -20.98 -8.05 9.02
CA HIS A 301 -20.26 -7.40 7.93
C HIS A 301 -20.60 -8.08 6.60
N THR A 302 -20.71 -7.31 5.54
CA THR A 302 -20.62 -7.85 4.18
C THR A 302 -19.19 -8.28 3.90
N ASP A 303 -18.98 -9.19 2.94
CA ASP A 303 -17.66 -9.54 2.48
C ASP A 303 -16.90 -8.27 2.10
N ALA A 304 -15.64 -8.22 2.44
CA ALA A 304 -14.81 -7.06 2.21
C ALA A 304 -14.14 -7.13 0.83
N GLU A 305 -14.10 -6.00 0.16
CA GLU A 305 -13.20 -5.76 -0.96
C GLU A 305 -12.06 -4.87 -0.49
N VAL A 306 -10.83 -5.25 -0.79
CA VAL A 306 -9.65 -4.53 -0.32
C VAL A 306 -8.84 -4.04 -1.51
N TRP A 307 -8.53 -2.75 -1.50
CA TRP A 307 -7.98 -2.02 -2.63
C TRP A 307 -6.66 -1.36 -2.30
N ILE A 308 -5.80 -1.17 -3.29
CA ILE A 308 -4.70 -0.22 -3.23
C ILE A 308 -5.19 1.08 -3.82
N GLY A 309 -5.01 2.19 -3.09
CA GLY A 309 -5.33 3.53 -3.58
C GLY A 309 -4.09 4.37 -3.81
N HIS A 310 -4.15 5.28 -4.77
CA HIS A 310 -3.08 6.25 -4.97
C HIS A 310 -3.63 7.64 -5.34
N SER A 311 -2.89 8.67 -4.97
CA SER A 311 -3.19 10.04 -5.38
C SER A 311 -3.18 10.17 -6.90
N LYS A 312 -4.23 10.73 -7.49
CA LYS A 312 -4.25 11.01 -8.95
C LYS A 312 -3.20 12.01 -9.39
N SER A 313 -2.64 12.81 -8.48
CA SER A 313 -1.49 13.66 -8.80
C SER A 313 -0.27 12.87 -9.31
N LEU A 314 -0.19 11.56 -9.00
CA LEU A 314 0.83 10.68 -9.56
C LEU A 314 0.70 10.47 -11.07
N GLU A 315 -0.50 10.58 -11.64
CA GLU A 315 -0.70 10.46 -13.10
C GLU A 315 0.12 11.51 -13.87
N ASP A 316 0.31 12.70 -13.27
CA ASP A 316 1.13 13.77 -13.83
C ASP A 316 2.60 13.70 -13.36
N ARG A 317 2.84 13.43 -12.06
CA ARG A 317 4.18 13.45 -11.46
C ARG A 317 5.01 12.20 -11.80
N ASN A 318 4.39 11.03 -11.83
CA ASN A 318 5.03 9.75 -12.15
C ASN A 318 4.02 8.77 -12.80
N PRO A 319 3.66 8.99 -14.07
CA PRO A 319 2.63 8.21 -14.78
C PRO A 319 2.95 6.72 -14.87
N ALA A 320 4.22 6.34 -14.82
CA ALA A 320 4.62 4.93 -14.85
C ALA A 320 4.24 4.22 -13.54
N VAL A 321 4.47 4.88 -12.39
CA VAL A 321 4.08 4.35 -11.07
C VAL A 321 2.57 4.34 -10.92
N ALA A 322 1.86 5.42 -11.32
CA ALA A 322 0.39 5.46 -11.26
C ALA A 322 -0.25 4.30 -12.05
N ARG A 323 0.23 4.05 -13.27
CA ARG A 323 -0.23 2.92 -14.09
C ARG A 323 0.08 1.57 -13.43
N MET A 324 1.28 1.37 -12.93
CA MET A 324 1.66 0.14 -12.21
C MET A 324 0.74 -0.10 -11.02
N LEU A 325 0.48 0.91 -10.18
CA LEU A 325 -0.41 0.80 -9.03
C LEU A 325 -1.83 0.39 -9.44
N SER A 326 -2.37 0.98 -10.50
CA SER A 326 -3.70 0.63 -11.04
C SER A 326 -3.77 -0.80 -11.58
N ASN A 327 -2.66 -1.36 -12.04
CA ASN A 327 -2.60 -2.70 -12.62
C ASN A 327 -2.36 -3.82 -11.59
N ILE A 328 -1.92 -3.50 -10.38
CA ILE A 328 -1.70 -4.51 -9.33
C ILE A 328 -3.01 -5.27 -9.08
N ALA A 329 -2.93 -6.59 -9.16
CA ALA A 329 -4.00 -7.51 -8.80
C ALA A 329 -3.43 -8.56 -7.86
N LEU A 330 -3.89 -8.54 -6.61
CA LEU A 330 -3.45 -9.45 -5.55
C LEU A 330 -4.47 -10.57 -5.35
N SER A 331 -4.00 -11.68 -4.78
CA SER A 331 -4.89 -12.75 -4.29
C SER A 331 -4.71 -12.93 -2.79
N PRO A 332 -5.74 -13.42 -2.08
CA PRO A 332 -5.63 -13.77 -0.66
C PRO A 332 -4.47 -14.73 -0.36
N GLU A 333 -4.21 -15.68 -1.25
CA GLU A 333 -3.13 -16.67 -1.09
C GLU A 333 -1.74 -15.99 -1.10
N THR A 334 -1.56 -15.02 -2.00
CA THR A 334 -0.31 -14.25 -2.10
C THR A 334 -0.08 -13.43 -0.82
N ILE A 335 -1.12 -12.78 -0.30
CA ILE A 335 -1.03 -12.01 0.94
C ILE A 335 -0.75 -12.92 2.13
N ASN A 336 -1.39 -14.09 2.21
CA ASN A 336 -1.10 -15.09 3.24
C ASN A 336 0.36 -15.55 3.22
N GLU A 337 0.96 -15.75 2.03
CA GLU A 337 2.39 -16.07 1.92
C GLU A 337 3.26 -14.99 2.55
N TRP A 338 2.99 -13.72 2.26
CA TRP A 338 3.77 -12.61 2.80
C TRP A 338 3.58 -12.44 4.30
N THR A 339 2.32 -12.47 4.75
CA THR A 339 2.01 -12.28 6.17
C THR A 339 2.56 -13.40 7.05
N LEU A 340 2.63 -14.64 6.55
CA LEU A 340 3.31 -15.75 7.24
C LEU A 340 4.78 -15.46 7.48
N LYS A 341 5.51 -15.03 6.47
CA LYS A 341 6.95 -14.73 6.58
C LYS A 341 7.21 -13.54 7.51
N ILE A 342 6.43 -12.46 7.36
CA ILE A 342 6.63 -11.24 8.13
C ILE A 342 6.11 -11.41 9.56
N GLY A 343 4.85 -11.82 9.72
CA GLY A 343 4.15 -11.82 11.01
C GLY A 343 4.50 -13.03 11.88
N ARG A 344 4.53 -14.25 11.30
CA ARG A 344 4.83 -15.47 12.04
C ARG A 344 6.32 -15.72 12.17
N ASP A 345 7.05 -15.64 11.03
CA ASP A 345 8.47 -16.03 10.99
C ASP A 345 9.41 -14.86 11.35
N GLY A 346 8.88 -13.63 11.46
CA GLY A 346 9.64 -12.45 11.87
C GLY A 346 10.65 -11.96 10.84
N GLU A 347 10.46 -12.31 9.54
CA GLU A 347 11.33 -11.86 8.47
C GLU A 347 11.17 -10.35 8.22
N ASN A 348 12.26 -9.68 7.85
CA ASN A 348 12.20 -8.26 7.52
C ASN A 348 11.32 -8.02 6.28
N PRO A 349 10.29 -7.15 6.35
CA PRO A 349 9.31 -6.95 5.29
C PRO A 349 9.92 -6.61 3.92
N ILE A 350 10.95 -5.73 3.88
CA ILE A 350 11.59 -5.37 2.61
C ILE A 350 12.34 -6.56 1.99
N ASN A 351 12.97 -7.41 2.79
CA ASN A 351 13.67 -8.60 2.28
C ASN A 351 12.68 -9.62 1.70
N VAL A 352 11.52 -9.81 2.36
CA VAL A 352 10.42 -10.63 1.84
C VAL A 352 9.93 -10.08 0.51
N ALA A 353 9.72 -8.77 0.43
CA ALA A 353 9.24 -8.09 -0.76
C ALA A 353 10.23 -8.22 -1.94
N GLU A 354 11.50 -7.90 -1.74
CA GLU A 354 12.55 -8.00 -2.77
C GLU A 354 12.69 -9.44 -3.28
N SER A 355 12.70 -10.41 -2.35
CA SER A 355 12.76 -11.84 -2.70
C SER A 355 11.56 -12.27 -3.52
N TRP A 356 10.35 -11.82 -3.15
CA TRP A 356 9.12 -12.17 -3.87
C TRP A 356 9.09 -11.51 -5.25
N VAL A 357 9.42 -10.23 -5.36
CA VAL A 357 9.49 -9.50 -6.65
C VAL A 357 10.46 -10.18 -7.61
N ALA A 358 11.65 -10.57 -7.13
CA ALA A 358 12.63 -11.27 -7.95
C ALA A 358 12.13 -12.62 -8.48
N LYS A 359 11.39 -13.39 -7.66
CA LYS A 359 10.83 -14.68 -8.04
C LYS A 359 9.62 -14.56 -8.99
N ASN A 360 8.89 -13.44 -8.92
CA ASN A 360 7.65 -13.22 -9.66
C ASN A 360 7.80 -12.12 -10.72
N ILE A 361 9.00 -11.94 -11.25
CA ILE A 361 9.33 -10.80 -12.14
C ILE A 361 8.45 -10.73 -13.39
N GLU A 362 7.97 -11.86 -13.93
CA GLU A 362 7.06 -11.88 -15.07
C GLU A 362 5.69 -11.28 -14.72
N LEU A 363 5.15 -11.61 -13.56
CA LEU A 363 3.91 -11.02 -13.04
C LEU A 363 4.08 -9.52 -12.77
N VAL A 364 5.18 -9.15 -12.12
CA VAL A 364 5.52 -7.74 -11.82
C VAL A 364 5.66 -6.94 -13.11
N ASN A 365 6.33 -7.46 -14.12
CA ASN A 365 6.43 -6.82 -15.43
C ASN A 365 5.07 -6.63 -16.11
N ASN A 366 4.11 -7.55 -15.90
CA ASN A 366 2.75 -7.35 -16.38
C ASN A 366 2.06 -6.16 -15.70
N TRP A 367 2.32 -5.88 -14.43
CA TRP A 367 1.80 -4.71 -13.74
C TRP A 367 2.46 -3.40 -14.22
N ILE A 368 3.76 -3.45 -14.51
CA ILE A 368 4.52 -2.27 -14.95
C ILE A 368 4.18 -1.86 -16.40
N TYR A 369 4.01 -2.83 -17.31
CA TYR A 369 3.99 -2.57 -18.76
C TYR A 369 2.64 -2.76 -19.46
N LYS A 370 1.61 -3.24 -18.75
CA LYS A 370 0.24 -3.26 -19.27
C LYS A 370 -0.46 -1.94 -19.03
#